data_f9e41396eaf0622d53e715e19359bfe1
#
_entry.id   f9e41396eaf0622d53e715e19359bfe1
#
_cell.length_a   1.000
_cell.length_b   1.000
_cell.length_c   1.000
_cell.angle_alpha   90.00
_cell.angle_beta   90.00
_cell.angle_gamma   90.00
#
_symmetry.space_group_name_H-M   'P 1'
#
loop_
_entity.id
_entity.type
_entity.pdbx_description
1 polymer ?
#
loop_
_entity_poly.entity_id
_entity_poly.type
_entity_poly.pdbx_seq_one_letter_code
_entity_poly.pdbx_strand_id
1 'polypeptide(L)'
;MKIEDIVQKEVKDISCYEVKTILEQKSQEKIAKMNLNENFAIPNDTIQKILVDTCRSIDVRAYPPPRGSLACKAISSFLGFSESEVSVANGADEIMDLLMKVFVRKGSKVITVEPSFPMYTFFTQLYGGSTVPVLLRPDFSLDVDAVLEKADKNTKLLFVCSPNNPTGNQFRESDIKRLLQEFNGVVVVDEAYVDFAQGSVINWVRDYDNLAVLRSFSKAFGLAGLRLGYLVSSTSVVDYIQRVVGPFNVNSVTQQTIALALEKWSYFKEQIKYVVNEREWLMKNLQQIDGVTPYPSDTNFILFKVTKSDLTSAIVTERMEARDVLVKDRGHLTLLENCIRVTVGNRNMNEKFVSALKESLEE
;
A
#
# COMPACT_ATOMS: atom_id res chain seq x y z
N MET A 1 -27.18 -4.70 31.37
CA MET A 1 -26.62 -5.11 30.06
C MET A 1 -25.34 -4.30 29.89
N LYS A 2 -24.21 -4.98 29.76
CA LYS A 2 -22.93 -4.33 29.44
C LYS A 2 -22.72 -4.35 27.95
N ILE A 3 -22.07 -3.32 27.40
CA ILE A 3 -21.79 -3.24 25.94
C ILE A 3 -20.96 -4.43 25.47
N GLU A 4 -20.03 -4.90 26.33
CA GLU A 4 -19.20 -6.05 26.06
C GLU A 4 -20.00 -7.34 25.79
N ASP A 5 -21.23 -7.46 26.34
CA ASP A 5 -22.07 -8.65 26.19
C ASP A 5 -22.69 -8.76 24.79
N ILE A 6 -22.80 -7.63 24.06
CA ILE A 6 -23.44 -7.53 22.73
C ILE A 6 -22.45 -7.23 21.59
N VAL A 7 -21.18 -6.91 21.90
CA VAL A 7 -20.14 -6.72 20.87
C VAL A 7 -19.78 -8.09 20.26
N GLN A 8 -19.60 -8.12 18.95
CA GLN A 8 -19.15 -9.32 18.24
C GLN A 8 -17.81 -9.81 18.80
N LYS A 9 -17.67 -11.13 18.92
CA LYS A 9 -16.45 -11.73 19.48
C LYS A 9 -15.20 -11.32 18.70
N GLU A 10 -15.29 -11.32 17.40
CA GLU A 10 -14.23 -10.98 16.46
C GLU A 10 -13.70 -9.57 16.73
N VAL A 11 -14.58 -8.63 17.05
CA VAL A 11 -14.20 -7.23 17.36
C VAL A 11 -13.53 -7.09 18.73
N LYS A 12 -13.93 -7.92 19.72
CA LYS A 12 -13.30 -7.89 21.05
C LYS A 12 -11.84 -8.32 21.04
N ASP A 13 -11.49 -9.22 20.13
CA ASP A 13 -10.17 -9.84 20.05
C ASP A 13 -9.18 -9.01 19.17
N ILE A 14 -9.66 -7.92 18.53
CA ILE A 14 -8.87 -7.07 17.66
C ILE A 14 -8.33 -5.87 18.42
N SER A 15 -7.01 -5.64 18.34
CA SER A 15 -6.37 -4.41 18.81
C SER A 15 -6.55 -3.28 17.81
N CYS A 16 -6.74 -2.04 18.29
CA CYS A 16 -6.69 -0.87 17.41
C CYS A 16 -5.35 -0.81 16.68
N TYR A 17 -5.41 -0.53 15.38
CA TYR A 17 -4.19 -0.28 14.60
C TYR A 17 -3.65 1.10 14.95
N GLU A 18 -2.59 1.11 15.77
CA GLU A 18 -1.98 2.37 16.19
C GLU A 18 -0.98 2.87 15.15
N VAL A 19 -1.20 4.11 14.69
CA VAL A 19 -0.22 4.85 13.89
C VAL A 19 0.37 5.92 14.79
N LYS A 20 1.64 5.78 15.18
CA LYS A 20 2.36 6.88 15.85
C LYS A 20 2.48 8.05 14.86
N THR A 21 1.69 9.09 15.08
CA THR A 21 1.79 10.35 14.36
C THR A 21 2.33 11.41 15.30
N ILE A 22 3.50 11.95 14.99
CA ILE A 22 4.06 13.11 15.73
C ILE A 22 3.53 14.35 15.01
N LEU A 23 2.24 14.66 15.17
CA LEU A 23 1.61 15.82 14.51
C LEU A 23 1.47 17.05 15.41
N GLU A 24 1.70 16.95 16.73
CA GLU A 24 1.21 17.97 17.65
C GLU A 24 2.25 18.95 18.21
N GLN A 25 3.57 18.76 18.01
CA GLN A 25 4.54 19.60 18.76
C GLN A 25 5.70 20.22 17.95
N LYS A 26 5.92 19.87 16.68
CA LYS A 26 7.02 20.46 15.88
C LYS A 26 6.50 20.99 14.56
N SER A 27 7.01 22.12 14.08
CA SER A 27 6.72 22.63 12.74
C SER A 27 7.04 21.54 11.70
N GLN A 28 6.08 21.18 10.87
CA GLN A 28 6.22 20.13 9.84
C GLN A 28 7.43 20.35 8.90
N GLU A 29 7.91 21.58 8.78
CA GLU A 29 9.06 21.94 7.96
C GLU A 29 10.41 21.40 8.47
N LYS A 30 10.49 21.07 9.79
CA LYS A 30 11.74 20.56 10.38
C LYS A 30 11.87 19.04 10.38
N ILE A 31 10.76 18.30 10.23
CA ILE A 31 10.75 16.85 10.34
C ILE A 31 10.82 16.19 8.96
N ALA A 32 11.80 15.32 8.74
CA ALA A 32 11.82 14.41 7.59
C ALA A 32 10.91 13.20 7.87
N LYS A 33 9.64 13.28 7.45
CA LYS A 33 8.64 12.22 7.63
C LYS A 33 8.82 11.15 6.55
N MET A 34 9.54 10.07 6.86
CA MET A 34 9.92 9.01 5.93
C MET A 34 9.46 7.61 6.40
N ASN A 35 8.35 7.52 7.14
CA ASN A 35 7.89 6.29 7.79
C ASN A 35 6.62 5.65 7.18
N LEU A 36 5.80 6.40 6.40
CA LEU A 36 4.50 5.94 5.91
C LEU A 36 4.41 5.79 4.37
N ASN A 37 5.52 5.86 3.68
CA ASN A 37 5.58 5.76 2.21
C ASN A 37 4.70 6.83 1.51
N GLU A 38 4.59 8.01 2.12
CA GLU A 38 3.95 9.18 1.51
C GLU A 38 4.90 9.80 0.48
N ASN A 39 4.37 10.43 -0.54
CA ASN A 39 5.18 11.02 -1.61
C ASN A 39 5.29 12.55 -1.46
N PHE A 40 6.19 13.00 -0.62
CA PHE A 40 6.51 14.42 -0.44
C PHE A 40 7.51 14.97 -1.49
N ALA A 41 7.90 14.15 -2.47
CA ALA A 41 8.69 14.60 -3.60
C ALA A 41 7.85 15.44 -4.59
N ILE A 42 6.53 15.27 -4.57
CA ILE A 42 5.62 16.11 -5.37
C ILE A 42 5.45 17.46 -4.67
N PRO A 43 5.73 18.59 -5.37
CA PRO A 43 5.53 19.92 -4.80
C PRO A 43 4.09 20.17 -4.38
N ASN A 44 3.90 20.66 -3.16
CA ASN A 44 2.57 20.91 -2.60
C ASN A 44 1.76 21.93 -3.43
N ASP A 45 2.42 22.93 -4.01
CA ASP A 45 1.77 23.96 -4.85
C ASP A 45 1.02 23.36 -6.05
N THR A 46 1.54 22.26 -6.62
CA THR A 46 0.85 21.58 -7.72
C THR A 46 -0.43 20.90 -7.23
N ILE A 47 -0.37 20.24 -6.08
CA ILE A 47 -1.55 19.61 -5.47
C ILE A 47 -2.58 20.69 -5.10
N GLN A 48 -2.15 21.81 -4.51
CA GLN A 48 -3.02 22.91 -4.16
C GLN A 48 -3.73 23.51 -5.39
N LYS A 49 -3.03 23.67 -6.52
CA LYS A 49 -3.65 24.14 -7.78
C LYS A 49 -4.76 23.19 -8.26
N ILE A 50 -4.50 21.88 -8.24
CA ILE A 50 -5.51 20.88 -8.61
C ILE A 50 -6.71 20.95 -7.67
N LEU A 51 -6.48 21.11 -6.34
CA LEU A 51 -7.56 21.24 -5.36
C LEU A 51 -8.39 22.52 -5.54
N VAL A 52 -7.75 23.66 -5.89
CA VAL A 52 -8.47 24.91 -6.20
C VAL A 52 -9.36 24.72 -7.43
N ASP A 53 -8.86 24.09 -8.50
CA ASP A 53 -9.65 23.80 -9.69
C ASP A 53 -10.80 22.83 -9.39
N THR A 54 -10.55 21.82 -8.54
CA THR A 54 -11.57 20.91 -8.01
C THR A 54 -12.68 21.70 -7.30
N CYS A 55 -12.34 22.54 -6.33
CA CYS A 55 -13.32 23.30 -5.55
C CYS A 55 -14.17 24.25 -6.39
N ARG A 56 -13.64 24.75 -7.51
CA ARG A 56 -14.40 25.58 -8.45
C ARG A 56 -15.41 24.81 -9.30
N SER A 57 -15.19 23.52 -9.49
CA SER A 57 -16.00 22.68 -10.39
C SER A 57 -17.08 21.85 -9.69
N ILE A 58 -17.11 21.84 -8.35
CA ILE A 58 -18.08 21.03 -7.57
C ILE A 58 -18.95 21.90 -6.66
N ASP A 59 -20.13 21.39 -6.33
CA ASP A 59 -21.00 21.92 -5.25
C ASP A 59 -21.06 20.87 -4.12
N VAL A 60 -20.35 21.14 -3.02
CA VAL A 60 -20.27 20.22 -1.86
C VAL A 60 -21.59 20.10 -1.07
N ARG A 61 -22.60 20.91 -1.38
CA ARG A 61 -23.96 20.79 -0.78
C ARG A 61 -24.75 19.64 -1.39
N ALA A 62 -24.39 19.20 -2.59
CA ALA A 62 -25.00 18.05 -3.27
C ALA A 62 -24.26 16.76 -2.92
N TYR A 63 -24.99 15.64 -2.89
CA TYR A 63 -24.35 14.33 -2.82
C TYR A 63 -23.43 14.11 -4.02
N PRO A 64 -22.30 13.40 -3.80
CA PRO A 64 -21.39 13.08 -4.91
C PRO A 64 -22.03 12.11 -5.91
N PRO A 65 -21.47 11.98 -7.13
CA PRO A 65 -21.83 10.91 -8.04
C PRO A 65 -21.77 9.54 -7.33
N PRO A 66 -22.83 8.71 -7.45
CA PRO A 66 -22.96 7.50 -6.64
C PRO A 66 -21.85 6.48 -6.95
N ARG A 67 -21.44 5.72 -5.91
CA ARG A 67 -20.42 4.66 -6.00
C ARG A 67 -19.12 5.12 -6.64
N GLY A 68 -18.79 6.40 -6.49
CA GLY A 68 -17.57 6.96 -7.07
C GLY A 68 -17.55 7.00 -8.60
N SER A 69 -18.71 7.05 -9.27
CA SER A 69 -18.82 6.86 -10.72
C SER A 69 -18.00 7.85 -11.55
N LEU A 70 -17.78 9.10 -11.08
CA LEU A 70 -16.91 10.04 -11.77
C LEU A 70 -15.44 9.56 -11.76
N ALA A 71 -14.97 9.11 -10.62
CA ALA A 71 -13.61 8.56 -10.52
C ALA A 71 -13.49 7.21 -11.27
N CYS A 72 -14.51 6.32 -11.19
CA CYS A 72 -14.54 5.09 -11.99
C CYS A 72 -14.40 5.38 -13.48
N LYS A 73 -15.16 6.32 -14.01
CA LYS A 73 -15.12 6.72 -15.42
C LYS A 73 -13.74 7.28 -15.81
N ALA A 74 -13.15 8.14 -14.98
CA ALA A 74 -11.83 8.70 -15.25
C ALA A 74 -10.75 7.60 -15.25
N ILE A 75 -10.78 6.68 -14.27
CA ILE A 75 -9.82 5.58 -14.13
C ILE A 75 -9.99 4.56 -15.28
N SER A 76 -11.22 4.15 -15.59
CA SER A 76 -11.50 3.18 -16.66
C SER A 76 -11.03 3.72 -18.02
N SER A 77 -11.32 4.98 -18.32
CA SER A 77 -10.86 5.65 -19.55
C SER A 77 -9.33 5.75 -19.59
N PHE A 78 -8.68 6.08 -18.47
CA PHE A 78 -7.22 6.18 -18.38
C PHE A 78 -6.52 4.83 -18.59
N LEU A 79 -7.09 3.76 -18.05
CA LEU A 79 -6.51 2.41 -18.11
C LEU A 79 -6.97 1.60 -19.34
N GLY A 80 -8.00 2.04 -20.05
CA GLY A 80 -8.59 1.32 -21.19
C GLY A 80 -9.42 0.09 -20.78
N PHE A 81 -10.10 0.15 -19.62
CA PHE A 81 -11.06 -0.84 -19.13
C PHE A 81 -12.49 -0.32 -19.24
N SER A 82 -13.49 -1.20 -19.10
CA SER A 82 -14.90 -0.83 -18.92
C SER A 82 -15.12 -0.29 -17.51
N GLU A 83 -16.09 0.61 -17.33
CA GLU A 83 -16.51 1.06 -16.00
C GLU A 83 -17.02 -0.10 -15.13
N SER A 84 -17.54 -1.16 -15.74
CA SER A 84 -17.99 -2.38 -15.05
C SER A 84 -16.86 -3.27 -14.52
N GLU A 85 -15.61 -3.00 -14.92
CA GLU A 85 -14.42 -3.69 -14.43
C GLU A 85 -13.67 -2.90 -13.36
N VAL A 86 -14.16 -1.69 -13.00
CA VAL A 86 -13.51 -0.78 -12.05
C VAL A 86 -14.42 -0.51 -10.86
N SER A 87 -13.89 -0.58 -9.66
CA SER A 87 -14.54 -0.13 -8.42
C SER A 87 -13.63 0.78 -7.63
N VAL A 88 -14.17 1.84 -7.02
CA VAL A 88 -13.41 2.80 -6.21
C VAL A 88 -13.92 2.87 -4.78
N ALA A 89 -13.03 3.16 -3.84
CA ALA A 89 -13.37 3.28 -2.44
C ALA A 89 -12.42 4.25 -1.69
N ASN A 90 -12.68 4.52 -0.41
CA ASN A 90 -11.86 5.40 0.44
C ASN A 90 -10.50 4.77 0.78
N GLY A 91 -9.62 4.74 -0.20
CA GLY A 91 -8.31 4.10 -0.14
C GLY A 91 -8.39 2.60 -0.43
N ALA A 92 -7.21 2.00 -0.57
CA ALA A 92 -7.05 0.57 -0.73
C ALA A 92 -7.63 -0.21 0.46
N ASP A 93 -7.63 0.40 1.65
CA ASP A 93 -8.16 -0.22 2.87
C ASP A 93 -9.66 -0.53 2.75
N GLU A 94 -10.48 0.40 2.22
CA GLU A 94 -11.91 0.11 2.01
C GLU A 94 -12.13 -0.91 0.89
N ILE A 95 -11.28 -0.96 -0.15
CA ILE A 95 -11.35 -2.05 -1.15
C ILE A 95 -11.09 -3.41 -0.50
N MET A 96 -10.09 -3.51 0.40
CA MET A 96 -9.83 -4.75 1.15
C MET A 96 -11.02 -5.12 2.03
N ASP A 97 -11.60 -4.16 2.75
CA ASP A 97 -12.82 -4.36 3.55
C ASP A 97 -13.98 -4.91 2.69
N LEU A 98 -14.22 -4.32 1.52
CA LEU A 98 -15.25 -4.75 0.58
C LEU A 98 -15.00 -6.17 0.04
N LEU A 99 -13.75 -6.52 -0.28
CA LEU A 99 -13.38 -7.88 -0.69
C LEU A 99 -13.66 -8.89 0.44
N MET A 100 -13.26 -8.57 1.68
CA MET A 100 -13.58 -9.43 2.82
C MET A 100 -15.09 -9.58 3.02
N LYS A 101 -15.84 -8.49 2.92
CA LYS A 101 -17.31 -8.48 3.05
C LYS A 101 -18.01 -9.36 2.01
N VAL A 102 -17.44 -9.47 0.81
CA VAL A 102 -17.99 -10.32 -0.26
C VAL A 102 -17.58 -11.79 -0.09
N PHE A 103 -16.30 -12.05 0.21
CA PHE A 103 -15.74 -13.40 0.09
C PHE A 103 -15.48 -14.12 1.42
N VAL A 104 -15.40 -13.39 2.55
CA VAL A 104 -14.97 -13.93 3.83
C VAL A 104 -16.13 -13.98 4.83
N ARG A 105 -16.23 -15.11 5.52
CA ARG A 105 -17.12 -15.35 6.66
C ARG A 105 -16.45 -16.28 7.65
N LYS A 106 -17.05 -16.49 8.79
CA LYS A 106 -16.56 -17.49 9.77
C LYS A 106 -16.32 -18.85 9.11
N GLY A 107 -15.10 -19.36 9.27
CA GLY A 107 -14.62 -20.61 8.66
C GLY A 107 -13.98 -20.44 7.28
N SER A 108 -14.01 -19.25 6.69
CA SER A 108 -13.22 -18.94 5.49
C SER A 108 -11.74 -18.76 5.87
N LYS A 109 -10.86 -19.10 4.92
CA LYS A 109 -9.42 -18.86 5.00
C LYS A 109 -8.99 -17.81 3.98
N VAL A 110 -8.01 -17.00 4.38
CA VAL A 110 -7.33 -16.04 3.52
C VAL A 110 -5.84 -16.31 3.62
N ILE A 111 -5.18 -16.58 2.50
CA ILE A 111 -3.73 -16.73 2.47
C ILE A 111 -3.09 -15.34 2.31
N THR A 112 -2.06 -15.08 3.10
CA THR A 112 -1.19 -13.90 2.99
C THR A 112 0.25 -14.36 2.87
N VAL A 113 1.02 -13.73 1.99
CA VAL A 113 2.47 -13.91 1.99
C VAL A 113 3.09 -13.00 3.05
N GLU A 114 4.10 -13.49 3.78
CA GLU A 114 4.70 -12.74 4.88
C GLU A 114 6.23 -12.77 4.83
N PRO A 115 6.87 -11.67 5.20
CA PRO A 115 6.30 -10.41 5.72
C PRO A 115 5.65 -9.58 4.62
N SER A 116 4.47 -9.01 4.91
CA SER A 116 3.74 -8.14 3.99
C SER A 116 2.89 -7.10 4.75
N PHE A 117 1.87 -6.53 4.09
CA PHE A 117 1.05 -5.48 4.66
C PHE A 117 0.05 -6.07 5.68
N PRO A 118 0.07 -5.63 6.96
CA PRO A 118 -0.67 -6.29 8.03
C PRO A 118 -2.19 -6.15 7.94
N MET A 119 -2.70 -5.22 7.11
CA MET A 119 -4.14 -5.00 6.99
C MET A 119 -4.87 -6.19 6.36
N TYR A 120 -4.20 -7.05 5.60
CA TYR A 120 -4.82 -8.29 5.09
C TYR A 120 -5.27 -9.20 6.24
N THR A 121 -4.38 -9.38 7.23
CA THR A 121 -4.70 -10.16 8.45
C THR A 121 -5.74 -9.46 9.30
N PHE A 122 -5.61 -8.14 9.49
CA PHE A 122 -6.57 -7.35 10.26
C PHE A 122 -8.00 -7.51 9.72
N PHE A 123 -8.21 -7.26 8.43
CA PHE A 123 -9.54 -7.39 7.83
C PHE A 123 -10.04 -8.85 7.82
N THR A 124 -9.16 -9.83 7.61
CA THR A 124 -9.55 -11.24 7.70
C THR A 124 -10.14 -11.57 9.06
N GLN A 125 -9.48 -11.16 10.14
CA GLN A 125 -9.94 -11.37 11.52
C GLN A 125 -11.26 -10.64 11.80
N LEU A 126 -11.38 -9.39 11.32
CA LEU A 126 -12.59 -8.57 11.49
C LEU A 126 -13.85 -9.27 10.95
N TYR A 127 -13.72 -10.03 9.86
CA TYR A 127 -14.83 -10.81 9.26
C TYR A 127 -14.92 -12.27 9.76
N GLY A 128 -14.18 -12.61 10.83
CA GLY A 128 -14.20 -13.94 11.42
C GLY A 128 -13.55 -15.03 10.56
N GLY A 129 -12.76 -14.64 9.56
CA GLY A 129 -11.93 -15.51 8.78
C GLY A 129 -10.64 -15.89 9.51
N SER A 130 -9.94 -16.88 8.99
CA SER A 130 -8.62 -17.31 9.49
C SER A 130 -7.54 -16.94 8.47
N THR A 131 -6.53 -16.19 8.89
CA THR A 131 -5.35 -15.93 8.07
C THR A 131 -4.46 -17.16 8.05
N VAL A 132 -3.98 -17.53 6.88
CA VAL A 132 -3.00 -18.59 6.65
C VAL A 132 -1.72 -17.97 6.14
N PRO A 133 -0.74 -17.66 7.01
CA PRO A 133 0.51 -17.04 6.57
C PRO A 133 1.38 -18.04 5.82
N VAL A 134 1.97 -17.57 4.71
CA VAL A 134 3.01 -18.25 3.94
C VAL A 134 4.24 -17.38 3.94
N LEU A 135 5.34 -17.84 4.51
CA LEU A 135 6.58 -17.07 4.53
C LEU A 135 7.16 -16.95 3.12
N LEU A 136 7.67 -15.77 2.80
CA LEU A 136 8.56 -15.58 1.66
C LEU A 136 9.84 -16.40 1.86
N ARG A 137 10.53 -16.71 0.78
CA ARG A 137 11.87 -17.31 0.89
C ARG A 137 12.86 -16.29 1.47
N PRO A 138 14.05 -16.73 1.93
CA PRO A 138 15.05 -15.82 2.52
C PRO A 138 15.54 -14.69 1.59
N ASP A 139 15.40 -14.88 0.28
CA ASP A 139 15.68 -13.87 -0.75
C ASP A 139 14.48 -12.98 -1.07
N PHE A 140 13.41 -13.08 -0.28
CA PHE A 140 12.11 -12.43 -0.46
C PHE A 140 11.36 -12.85 -1.72
N SER A 141 11.73 -13.92 -2.40
CA SER A 141 10.94 -14.49 -3.49
C SER A 141 9.69 -15.22 -2.97
N LEU A 142 8.68 -15.31 -3.83
CA LEU A 142 7.41 -15.95 -3.50
C LEU A 142 7.57 -17.49 -3.52
N ASP A 143 7.07 -18.16 -2.48
CA ASP A 143 7.00 -19.61 -2.44
C ASP A 143 5.61 -20.09 -2.92
N VAL A 144 5.48 -20.25 -4.25
CA VAL A 144 4.22 -20.65 -4.89
C VAL A 144 3.76 -22.03 -4.43
N ASP A 145 4.71 -22.98 -4.28
CA ASP A 145 4.38 -24.33 -3.87
C ASP A 145 3.79 -24.33 -2.46
N ALA A 146 4.41 -23.61 -1.52
CA ALA A 146 3.91 -23.49 -0.17
C ALA A 146 2.53 -22.78 -0.10
N VAL A 147 2.26 -21.81 -0.99
CA VAL A 147 0.94 -21.17 -1.10
C VAL A 147 -0.12 -22.19 -1.53
N LEU A 148 0.16 -22.94 -2.60
CA LEU A 148 -0.78 -23.92 -3.16
C LEU A 148 -1.02 -25.10 -2.23
N GLU A 149 0.00 -25.58 -1.52
CA GLU A 149 -0.11 -26.64 -0.53
C GLU A 149 -1.04 -26.27 0.65
N LYS A 150 -0.98 -25.00 1.09
CA LYS A 150 -1.83 -24.51 2.21
C LYS A 150 -3.24 -24.16 1.79
N ALA A 151 -3.50 -24.04 0.48
CA ALA A 151 -4.84 -23.75 -0.03
C ALA A 151 -5.78 -24.95 0.07
N ASP A 152 -7.03 -24.69 0.49
CA ASP A 152 -8.09 -25.69 0.51
C ASP A 152 -9.44 -25.10 0.04
N LYS A 153 -10.51 -25.90 0.05
CA LYS A 153 -11.87 -25.46 -0.36
C LYS A 153 -12.45 -24.30 0.44
N ASN A 154 -11.91 -24.02 1.63
CA ASN A 154 -12.33 -22.92 2.48
C ASN A 154 -11.49 -21.65 2.20
N THR A 155 -10.39 -21.76 1.47
CA THR A 155 -9.54 -20.63 1.10
C THR A 155 -10.22 -19.81 0.00
N LYS A 156 -10.57 -18.55 0.29
CA LYS A 156 -11.35 -17.69 -0.59
C LYS A 156 -10.51 -16.64 -1.28
N LEU A 157 -9.54 -16.08 -0.57
CA LEU A 157 -8.68 -15.02 -1.06
C LEU A 157 -7.20 -15.38 -0.83
N LEU A 158 -6.38 -14.94 -1.75
CA LEU A 158 -4.92 -14.90 -1.63
C LEU A 158 -4.47 -13.46 -1.88
N PHE A 159 -3.76 -12.84 -0.93
CA PHE A 159 -3.16 -11.51 -1.11
C PHE A 159 -1.69 -11.62 -1.47
N VAL A 160 -1.32 -10.95 -2.56
CA VAL A 160 0.04 -10.83 -3.08
C VAL A 160 0.34 -9.36 -3.31
N CYS A 161 1.12 -8.72 -2.44
CA CYS A 161 1.56 -7.35 -2.63
C CYS A 161 2.77 -7.32 -3.57
N SER A 162 2.64 -6.71 -4.74
CA SER A 162 3.72 -6.68 -5.74
C SER A 162 3.75 -5.34 -6.50
N PRO A 163 4.77 -4.49 -6.24
CA PRO A 163 5.90 -4.68 -5.32
C PRO A 163 5.52 -4.80 -3.86
N ASN A 164 6.24 -5.64 -3.10
CA ASN A 164 5.87 -5.99 -1.73
C ASN A 164 6.29 -4.91 -0.71
N ASN A 165 5.45 -4.68 0.26
CA ASN A 165 5.72 -3.86 1.44
C ASN A 165 5.77 -4.78 2.68
N PRO A 166 6.94 -4.92 3.38
CA PRO A 166 8.01 -3.92 3.40
C PRO A 166 9.31 -4.33 2.66
N THR A 167 9.35 -5.43 1.93
CA THR A 167 10.60 -5.95 1.33
C THR A 167 11.06 -5.16 0.09
N GLY A 168 10.13 -4.48 -0.60
CA GLY A 168 10.42 -3.57 -1.71
C GLY A 168 10.51 -4.22 -3.09
N ASN A 169 10.62 -5.54 -3.17
CA ASN A 169 10.80 -6.28 -4.41
C ASN A 169 9.47 -6.56 -5.14
N GLN A 170 9.49 -6.58 -6.46
CA GLN A 170 8.41 -7.08 -7.29
C GLN A 170 8.55 -8.60 -7.46
N PHE A 171 7.43 -9.34 -7.39
CA PHE A 171 7.43 -10.78 -7.63
C PHE A 171 7.48 -11.10 -9.12
N ARG A 172 8.00 -12.29 -9.47
CA ARG A 172 8.09 -12.74 -10.85
C ARG A 172 6.69 -12.94 -11.46
N GLU A 173 6.51 -12.49 -12.67
CA GLU A 173 5.25 -12.69 -13.40
C GLU A 173 4.86 -14.16 -13.53
N SER A 174 5.85 -15.05 -13.73
CA SER A 174 5.64 -16.52 -13.79
C SER A 174 4.99 -17.07 -12.54
N ASP A 175 5.38 -16.54 -11.37
CA ASP A 175 4.88 -17.00 -10.08
C ASP A 175 3.42 -16.56 -9.89
N ILE A 176 3.11 -15.29 -10.24
CA ILE A 176 1.74 -14.76 -10.18
C ILE A 176 0.85 -15.50 -11.19
N LYS A 177 1.33 -15.76 -12.41
CA LYS A 177 0.57 -16.53 -13.43
C LYS A 177 0.25 -17.93 -12.95
N ARG A 178 1.20 -18.62 -12.34
CA ARG A 178 0.98 -19.95 -11.79
C ARG A 178 -0.07 -19.93 -10.66
N LEU A 179 -0.03 -18.92 -9.78
CA LEU A 179 -1.08 -18.75 -8.76
C LEU A 179 -2.46 -18.55 -9.39
N LEU A 180 -2.57 -17.72 -10.45
CA LEU A 180 -3.84 -17.49 -11.14
C LEU A 180 -4.40 -18.75 -11.79
N GLN A 181 -3.54 -19.66 -12.25
CA GLN A 181 -3.92 -20.91 -12.90
C GLN A 181 -4.28 -22.04 -11.94
N GLU A 182 -3.59 -22.11 -10.80
CA GLU A 182 -3.68 -23.26 -9.89
C GLU A 182 -4.46 -22.95 -8.58
N PHE A 183 -4.60 -21.67 -8.19
CA PHE A 183 -5.31 -21.29 -6.98
C PHE A 183 -6.82 -21.22 -7.22
N ASN A 184 -7.59 -21.96 -6.41
CA ASN A 184 -9.04 -22.07 -6.55
C ASN A 184 -9.80 -21.04 -5.68
N GLY A 185 -9.54 -19.77 -5.90
CA GLY A 185 -10.12 -18.60 -5.22
C GLY A 185 -9.71 -17.33 -5.93
N VAL A 186 -10.01 -16.15 -5.34
CA VAL A 186 -9.61 -14.86 -5.91
C VAL A 186 -8.18 -14.52 -5.48
N VAL A 187 -7.32 -14.25 -6.44
CA VAL A 187 -5.96 -13.73 -6.24
C VAL A 187 -6.01 -12.21 -6.29
N VAL A 188 -5.78 -11.57 -5.15
CA VAL A 188 -5.71 -10.13 -5.01
C VAL A 188 -4.25 -9.70 -5.14
N VAL A 189 -3.89 -9.08 -6.25
CA VAL A 189 -2.56 -8.49 -6.44
C VAL A 189 -2.63 -7.03 -6.04
N ASP A 190 -1.99 -6.70 -4.91
CA ASP A 190 -1.90 -5.32 -4.43
C ASP A 190 -0.73 -4.61 -5.12
N GLU A 191 -1.08 -3.77 -6.07
CA GLU A 191 -0.17 -2.95 -6.88
C GLU A 191 -0.06 -1.49 -6.38
N ALA A 192 -0.20 -1.24 -5.07
CA ALA A 192 -0.12 0.12 -4.52
C ALA A 192 1.20 0.85 -4.84
N TYR A 193 2.25 0.13 -5.20
CA TYR A 193 3.58 0.69 -5.52
C TYR A 193 4.00 0.47 -6.98
N VAL A 194 3.15 -0.09 -7.83
CA VAL A 194 3.50 -0.54 -9.19
C VAL A 194 3.99 0.58 -10.10
N ASP A 195 3.54 1.82 -9.89
CA ASP A 195 3.96 2.96 -10.71
C ASP A 195 5.47 3.29 -10.57
N PHE A 196 6.14 2.78 -9.52
CA PHE A 196 7.60 2.90 -9.32
C PHE A 196 8.38 1.70 -9.86
N ALA A 197 7.69 0.65 -10.33
CA ALA A 197 8.24 -0.61 -10.82
C ALA A 197 8.24 -0.71 -12.36
N GLN A 198 8.67 -1.84 -12.89
CA GLN A 198 8.81 -2.02 -14.34
C GLN A 198 7.60 -2.67 -15.02
N GLY A 199 6.73 -3.37 -14.28
CA GLY A 199 5.63 -4.14 -14.86
C GLY A 199 4.39 -4.16 -13.97
N SER A 200 3.26 -4.49 -14.59
CA SER A 200 1.94 -4.61 -13.94
C SER A 200 1.18 -5.80 -14.51
N VAL A 201 0.45 -6.47 -13.65
CA VAL A 201 -0.43 -7.58 -14.05
C VAL A 201 -1.85 -7.12 -14.41
N ILE A 202 -2.14 -5.83 -14.37
CA ILE A 202 -3.50 -5.30 -14.51
C ILE A 202 -4.19 -5.74 -15.81
N ASN A 203 -3.45 -5.86 -16.94
CA ASN A 203 -4.01 -6.27 -18.21
C ASN A 203 -4.44 -7.74 -18.23
N TRP A 204 -3.94 -8.57 -17.30
CA TRP A 204 -4.29 -9.98 -17.20
C TRP A 204 -5.70 -10.19 -16.63
N VAL A 205 -6.35 -9.15 -16.11
CA VAL A 205 -7.77 -9.19 -15.72
C VAL A 205 -8.67 -9.64 -16.89
N ARG A 206 -8.23 -9.39 -18.13
CA ARG A 206 -8.94 -9.83 -19.34
C ARG A 206 -8.82 -11.34 -19.62
N ASP A 207 -7.82 -11.99 -19.04
CA ASP A 207 -7.49 -13.39 -19.26
C ASP A 207 -7.82 -14.29 -18.05
N TYR A 208 -7.93 -13.68 -16.84
CA TYR A 208 -8.12 -14.39 -15.58
C TYR A 208 -9.27 -13.79 -14.77
N ASP A 209 -10.41 -14.47 -14.76
CA ASP A 209 -11.62 -14.03 -14.04
C ASP A 209 -11.43 -13.96 -12.51
N ASN A 210 -10.45 -14.71 -11.97
CA ASN A 210 -10.10 -14.74 -10.57
C ASN A 210 -9.02 -13.74 -10.15
N LEU A 211 -8.57 -12.86 -11.04
CA LEU A 211 -7.63 -11.78 -10.72
C LEU A 211 -8.37 -10.53 -10.26
N ALA A 212 -7.94 -9.98 -9.13
CA ALA A 212 -8.35 -8.69 -8.62
C ALA A 212 -7.10 -7.81 -8.37
N VAL A 213 -6.94 -6.73 -9.12
CA VAL A 213 -5.79 -5.82 -8.98
C VAL A 213 -6.19 -4.60 -8.18
N LEU A 214 -5.54 -4.41 -7.04
CA LEU A 214 -5.76 -3.30 -6.11
C LEU A 214 -4.71 -2.22 -6.33
N ARG A 215 -5.12 -0.95 -6.46
CA ARG A 215 -4.22 0.21 -6.62
C ARG A 215 -4.64 1.39 -5.75
N SER A 216 -3.73 2.35 -5.59
CA SER A 216 -3.93 3.51 -4.72
C SER A 216 -3.34 4.79 -5.30
N PHE A 217 -4.04 5.90 -5.15
CA PHE A 217 -3.51 7.24 -5.45
C PHE A 217 -2.63 7.82 -4.31
N SER A 218 -2.52 7.10 -3.20
CA SER A 218 -1.77 7.56 -2.03
C SER A 218 -0.25 7.64 -2.26
N LYS A 219 0.30 6.83 -3.18
CA LYS A 219 1.75 6.65 -3.33
C LYS A 219 2.31 7.43 -4.53
N ALA A 220 2.06 6.98 -5.74
CA ALA A 220 2.60 7.60 -6.95
C ALA A 220 2.13 9.05 -7.15
N PHE A 221 0.85 9.31 -6.88
CA PHE A 221 0.25 10.62 -7.05
C PHE A 221 0.40 11.56 -5.84
N GLY A 222 0.92 11.08 -4.70
CA GLY A 222 1.07 11.90 -3.49
C GLY A 222 -0.25 12.37 -2.89
N LEU A 223 -1.35 11.69 -3.16
CA LEU A 223 -2.70 12.08 -2.75
C LEU A 223 -3.22 11.26 -1.56
N ALA A 224 -2.33 10.88 -0.65
CA ALA A 224 -2.66 10.04 0.51
C ALA A 224 -3.80 10.61 1.37
N GLY A 225 -3.86 11.94 1.53
CA GLY A 225 -4.89 12.63 2.30
C GLY A 225 -6.28 12.62 1.66
N LEU A 226 -6.39 12.38 0.35
CA LEU A 226 -7.67 12.30 -0.36
C LEU A 226 -8.34 10.92 -0.25
N ARG A 227 -7.60 9.91 0.21
CA ARG A 227 -8.16 8.58 0.44
C ARG A 227 -8.87 8.01 -0.78
N LEU A 228 -8.19 7.76 -1.91
CA LEU A 228 -8.74 6.97 -3.01
C LEU A 228 -7.87 5.76 -3.32
N GLY A 229 -8.53 4.58 -3.33
CA GLY A 229 -8.07 3.34 -3.91
C GLY A 229 -9.04 2.83 -4.96
N TYR A 230 -8.58 1.95 -5.81
CA TYR A 230 -9.43 1.30 -6.80
C TYR A 230 -9.04 -0.14 -7.03
N LEU A 231 -10.03 -0.90 -7.48
CA LEU A 231 -9.93 -2.30 -7.89
C LEU A 231 -10.22 -2.38 -9.37
N VAL A 232 -9.40 -3.16 -10.10
CA VAL A 232 -9.71 -3.62 -11.45
C VAL A 232 -9.82 -5.14 -11.40
N SER A 233 -10.94 -5.69 -11.85
CA SER A 233 -11.20 -7.14 -11.84
C SER A 233 -12.25 -7.48 -12.89
N SER A 234 -12.57 -8.77 -13.04
CA SER A 234 -13.68 -9.21 -13.87
C SER A 234 -15.00 -8.52 -13.44
N THR A 235 -15.89 -8.32 -14.40
CA THR A 235 -17.21 -7.73 -14.15
C THR A 235 -17.98 -8.45 -13.07
N SER A 236 -17.82 -9.76 -12.95
CA SER A 236 -18.46 -10.57 -11.90
C SER A 236 -18.00 -10.17 -10.50
N VAL A 237 -16.70 -10.01 -10.29
CA VAL A 237 -16.15 -9.57 -8.98
C VAL A 237 -16.61 -8.15 -8.66
N VAL A 238 -16.51 -7.23 -9.63
CA VAL A 238 -16.93 -5.84 -9.45
C VAL A 238 -18.42 -5.72 -9.15
N ASP A 239 -19.27 -6.50 -9.81
CA ASP A 239 -20.74 -6.48 -9.54
C ASP A 239 -21.05 -6.87 -8.08
N TYR A 240 -20.38 -7.90 -7.53
CA TYR A 240 -20.55 -8.24 -6.11
C TYR A 240 -20.03 -7.15 -5.16
N ILE A 241 -18.93 -6.50 -5.48
CA ILE A 241 -18.43 -5.34 -4.72
C ILE A 241 -19.46 -4.21 -4.74
N GLN A 242 -20.05 -3.91 -5.91
CA GLN A 242 -21.05 -2.85 -6.08
C GLN A 242 -22.35 -3.09 -5.29
N ARG A 243 -22.65 -4.35 -4.92
CA ARG A 243 -23.82 -4.70 -4.08
C ARG A 243 -23.62 -4.37 -2.61
N VAL A 244 -22.38 -4.29 -2.15
CA VAL A 244 -22.05 -4.11 -0.72
C VAL A 244 -21.41 -2.76 -0.40
N VAL A 245 -21.00 -1.99 -1.41
CA VAL A 245 -20.46 -0.63 -1.25
C VAL A 245 -21.58 0.36 -0.92
N GLY A 246 -21.28 1.36 -0.09
CA GLY A 246 -22.22 2.46 0.20
C GLY A 246 -22.52 3.29 -1.05
N PRO A 247 -23.75 3.83 -1.18
CA PRO A 247 -24.15 4.56 -2.40
C PRO A 247 -23.32 5.82 -2.66
N PHE A 248 -22.78 6.46 -1.63
CA PHE A 248 -22.01 7.71 -1.71
C PHE A 248 -20.67 7.59 -0.96
N ASN A 249 -19.98 6.47 -1.16
CA ASN A 249 -18.79 6.12 -0.39
C ASN A 249 -17.59 7.07 -0.63
N VAL A 250 -17.42 7.63 -1.82
CA VAL A 250 -16.32 8.55 -2.14
C VAL A 250 -16.85 9.98 -2.30
N ASN A 251 -16.28 10.93 -1.57
CA ASN A 251 -16.72 12.33 -1.58
C ASN A 251 -16.42 13.05 -2.92
N SER A 252 -17.14 14.16 -3.19
CA SER A 252 -17.05 14.92 -4.44
C SER A 252 -15.66 15.46 -4.69
N VAL A 253 -14.95 15.98 -3.64
CA VAL A 253 -13.61 16.55 -3.76
C VAL A 253 -12.64 15.48 -4.27
N THR A 254 -12.66 14.30 -3.65
CA THR A 254 -11.78 13.19 -4.04
C THR A 254 -12.05 12.76 -5.48
N GLN A 255 -13.33 12.51 -5.86
CA GLN A 255 -13.66 12.05 -7.22
C GLN A 255 -13.18 13.03 -8.28
N GLN A 256 -13.45 14.32 -8.08
CA GLN A 256 -13.08 15.36 -9.05
C GLN A 256 -11.56 15.58 -9.09
N THR A 257 -10.90 15.59 -7.93
CA THR A 257 -9.44 15.75 -7.89
C THR A 257 -8.72 14.63 -8.65
N ILE A 258 -9.22 13.38 -8.52
CA ILE A 258 -8.62 12.24 -9.23
C ILE A 258 -8.82 12.38 -10.75
N ALA A 259 -10.01 12.78 -11.21
CA ALA A 259 -10.24 13.04 -12.63
C ALA A 259 -9.25 14.06 -13.18
N LEU A 260 -9.08 15.22 -12.50
CA LEU A 260 -8.13 16.25 -12.88
C LEU A 260 -6.66 15.81 -12.77
N ALA A 261 -6.32 14.98 -11.80
CA ALA A 261 -4.97 14.45 -11.66
C ALA A 261 -4.61 13.51 -12.82
N LEU A 262 -5.53 12.66 -13.25
CA LEU A 262 -5.32 11.76 -14.40
C LEU A 262 -5.16 12.53 -15.72
N GLU A 263 -5.87 13.65 -15.90
CA GLU A 263 -5.65 14.54 -17.05
C GLU A 263 -4.22 15.11 -17.07
N LYS A 264 -3.58 15.25 -15.90
CA LYS A 264 -2.20 15.72 -15.73
C LYS A 264 -1.19 14.57 -15.62
N TRP A 265 -1.50 13.39 -16.15
CA TRP A 265 -0.66 12.19 -16.02
C TRP A 265 0.79 12.42 -16.45
N SER A 266 1.04 13.16 -17.52
CA SER A 266 2.41 13.46 -17.95
C SER A 266 3.25 14.13 -16.86
N TYR A 267 2.67 15.04 -16.08
CA TYR A 267 3.33 15.66 -14.94
C TYR A 267 3.62 14.63 -13.84
N PHE A 268 2.63 13.81 -13.43
CA PHE A 268 2.84 12.80 -12.39
C PHE A 268 3.87 11.75 -12.80
N LYS A 269 3.90 11.38 -14.07
CA LYS A 269 4.92 10.46 -14.62
C LYS A 269 6.35 11.00 -14.45
N GLU A 270 6.58 12.30 -14.65
CA GLU A 270 7.89 12.92 -14.39
C GLU A 270 8.22 12.94 -12.90
N GLN A 271 7.24 13.14 -12.01
CA GLN A 271 7.46 13.07 -10.57
C GLN A 271 7.78 11.64 -10.10
N ILE A 272 7.10 10.64 -10.65
CA ILE A 272 7.41 9.22 -10.39
C ILE A 272 8.86 8.91 -10.80
N LYS A 273 9.28 9.35 -11.99
CA LYS A 273 10.66 9.21 -12.46
C LYS A 273 11.67 9.91 -11.53
N TYR A 274 11.31 11.10 -11.03
CA TYR A 274 12.13 11.79 -10.03
C TYR A 274 12.30 10.93 -8.77
N VAL A 275 11.22 10.35 -8.22
CA VAL A 275 11.28 9.47 -7.04
C VAL A 275 12.15 8.23 -7.31
N VAL A 276 12.04 7.62 -8.50
CA VAL A 276 12.89 6.48 -8.88
C VAL A 276 14.36 6.88 -8.90
N ASN A 277 14.70 8.04 -9.47
CA ASN A 277 16.08 8.56 -9.46
C ASN A 277 16.59 8.84 -8.03
N GLU A 278 15.74 9.39 -7.17
CA GLU A 278 16.06 9.61 -5.75
C GLU A 278 16.23 8.29 -4.99
N ARG A 279 15.47 7.26 -5.32
CA ARG A 279 15.64 5.89 -4.79
C ARG A 279 17.03 5.36 -5.13
N GLU A 280 17.44 5.47 -6.39
CA GLU A 280 18.77 5.03 -6.83
C GLU A 280 19.90 5.81 -6.17
N TRP A 281 19.70 7.12 -5.98
CA TRP A 281 20.66 7.94 -5.24
C TRP A 281 20.76 7.49 -3.77
N LEU A 282 19.62 7.29 -3.11
CA LEU A 282 19.56 6.87 -1.71
C LEU A 282 20.15 5.47 -1.53
N MET A 283 19.86 4.55 -2.45
CA MET A 283 20.43 3.20 -2.46
C MET A 283 21.97 3.23 -2.51
N LYS A 284 22.55 4.02 -3.41
CA LYS A 284 24.01 4.18 -3.53
C LYS A 284 24.63 4.74 -2.24
N ASN A 285 23.97 5.70 -1.60
CA ASN A 285 24.47 6.25 -0.33
C ASN A 285 24.39 5.22 0.81
N LEU A 286 23.29 4.47 0.92
CA LEU A 286 23.16 3.41 1.91
C LEU A 286 24.22 2.32 1.75
N GLN A 287 24.56 1.93 0.53
CA GLN A 287 25.61 0.93 0.25
C GLN A 287 27.01 1.38 0.70
N GLN A 288 27.22 2.68 0.91
CA GLN A 288 28.51 3.25 1.36
C GLN A 288 28.59 3.46 2.89
N ILE A 289 27.51 3.14 3.63
CA ILE A 289 27.49 3.29 5.08
C ILE A 289 27.84 1.96 5.74
N ASP A 290 28.92 1.94 6.49
CA ASP A 290 29.31 0.77 7.31
C ASP A 290 28.24 0.49 8.36
N GLY A 291 27.90 -0.78 8.54
CA GLY A 291 26.89 -1.21 9.51
C GLY A 291 25.47 -1.21 9.00
N VAL A 292 25.24 -1.05 7.67
CA VAL A 292 23.94 -1.26 7.04
C VAL A 292 24.06 -2.06 5.74
N THR A 293 23.00 -2.81 5.43
CA THR A 293 22.86 -3.53 4.15
C THR A 293 21.50 -3.23 3.57
N PRO A 294 21.39 -2.41 2.51
CA PRO A 294 20.12 -2.14 1.84
C PRO A 294 19.72 -3.30 0.92
N TYR A 295 18.41 -3.52 0.79
CA TYR A 295 17.82 -4.47 -0.16
C TYR A 295 17.34 -3.73 -1.43
N PRO A 296 17.40 -4.37 -2.61
CA PRO A 296 16.85 -3.81 -3.85
C PRO A 296 15.37 -3.44 -3.68
N SER A 297 14.95 -2.37 -4.36
CA SER A 297 13.56 -1.90 -4.24
C SER A 297 12.99 -1.43 -5.57
N ASP A 298 11.73 -1.82 -5.82
CA ASP A 298 10.88 -1.38 -6.93
C ASP A 298 9.77 -0.43 -6.44
N THR A 299 9.92 0.18 -5.26
CA THR A 299 8.92 1.02 -4.59
C THR A 299 9.42 2.46 -4.37
N ASN A 300 8.62 3.26 -3.66
CA ASN A 300 9.06 4.57 -3.14
C ASN A 300 9.65 4.49 -1.72
N PHE A 301 10.22 3.36 -1.34
CA PHE A 301 10.92 3.16 -0.08
C PHE A 301 12.06 2.15 -0.24
N ILE A 302 12.97 2.10 0.71
CA ILE A 302 14.05 1.12 0.78
C ILE A 302 13.96 0.41 2.14
N LEU A 303 14.09 -0.91 2.12
CA LEU A 303 14.35 -1.72 3.30
C LEU A 303 15.86 -1.87 3.45
N PHE A 304 16.39 -1.70 4.65
CA PHE A 304 17.81 -1.97 4.94
C PHE A 304 17.97 -2.65 6.30
N LYS A 305 18.98 -3.49 6.44
CA LYS A 305 19.34 -4.18 7.68
C LYS A 305 20.45 -3.43 8.40
N VAL A 306 20.31 -3.22 9.71
CA VAL A 306 21.38 -2.79 10.60
C VAL A 306 22.24 -4.01 10.92
N THR A 307 23.57 -3.94 10.63
CA THR A 307 24.50 -5.07 10.76
C THR A 307 25.57 -4.87 11.84
N LYS A 308 25.57 -3.71 12.51
CA LYS A 308 26.40 -3.50 13.71
C LYS A 308 25.90 -4.38 14.85
N SER A 309 26.81 -5.13 15.47
CA SER A 309 26.49 -6.15 16.48
C SER A 309 25.91 -5.60 17.78
N ASP A 310 26.20 -4.36 18.10
CA ASP A 310 25.81 -3.63 19.33
C ASP A 310 24.55 -2.78 19.15
N LEU A 311 24.00 -2.69 17.93
CA LEU A 311 22.85 -1.89 17.62
C LEU A 311 21.66 -2.74 17.12
N THR A 312 20.47 -2.35 17.56
CA THR A 312 19.23 -2.89 17.02
C THR A 312 18.52 -1.84 16.14
N SER A 313 17.67 -2.31 15.21
CA SER A 313 16.82 -1.43 14.40
C SER A 313 15.96 -0.49 15.24
N ALA A 314 15.50 -0.95 16.42
CA ALA A 314 14.73 -0.14 17.36
C ALA A 314 15.57 1.02 17.92
N ILE A 315 16.80 0.77 18.39
CA ILE A 315 17.72 1.81 18.90
C ILE A 315 18.03 2.83 17.79
N VAL A 316 18.38 2.35 16.59
CA VAL A 316 18.67 3.26 15.46
C VAL A 316 17.45 4.10 15.09
N THR A 317 16.27 3.52 15.08
CA THR A 317 15.02 4.26 14.80
C THR A 317 14.76 5.34 15.85
N GLU A 318 14.96 5.05 17.12
CA GLU A 318 14.82 6.02 18.24
C GLU A 318 15.82 7.18 18.11
N ARG A 319 17.09 6.89 17.83
CA ARG A 319 18.12 7.90 17.61
C ARG A 319 17.84 8.79 16.41
N MET A 320 17.29 8.22 15.32
CA MET A 320 16.86 8.99 14.16
C MET A 320 15.67 9.90 14.46
N GLU A 321 14.70 9.41 15.23
CA GLU A 321 13.56 10.21 15.69
C GLU A 321 14.02 11.41 16.52
N ALA A 322 15.01 11.25 17.39
CA ALA A 322 15.62 12.33 18.16
C ALA A 322 16.29 13.41 17.26
N ARG A 323 16.66 13.03 16.00
CA ARG A 323 17.24 13.93 14.98
C ARG A 323 16.21 14.43 13.97
N ASP A 324 14.92 14.38 14.32
CA ASP A 324 13.80 14.80 13.46
C ASP A 324 13.73 14.04 12.11
N VAL A 325 14.07 12.75 12.11
CA VAL A 325 13.92 11.85 10.96
C VAL A 325 13.08 10.64 11.37
N LEU A 326 11.89 10.53 10.79
CA LEU A 326 10.97 9.42 11.09
C LEU A 326 11.13 8.32 10.07
N VAL A 327 11.54 7.15 10.51
CA VAL A 327 11.59 5.90 9.72
C VAL A 327 10.70 4.83 10.35
N LYS A 328 10.61 3.66 9.76
CA LYS A 328 9.78 2.59 10.28
C LYS A 328 10.60 1.36 10.65
N ASP A 329 10.72 1.08 11.95
CA ASP A 329 11.26 -0.19 12.42
C ASP A 329 10.42 -1.37 11.91
N ARG A 330 11.10 -2.39 11.38
CA ARG A 330 10.55 -3.66 10.91
C ARG A 330 11.23 -4.87 11.53
N GLY A 331 12.18 -4.65 12.44
CA GLY A 331 13.00 -5.69 13.03
C GLY A 331 12.25 -6.72 13.88
N HIS A 332 10.99 -6.46 14.22
CA HIS A 332 10.13 -7.40 14.93
C HIS A 332 9.40 -8.40 14.01
N LEU A 333 9.47 -8.23 12.68
CA LEU A 333 8.83 -9.12 11.72
C LEU A 333 9.75 -10.28 11.34
N THR A 334 9.18 -11.46 11.18
CA THR A 334 9.91 -12.65 10.70
C THR A 334 10.61 -12.37 9.38
N LEU A 335 11.84 -12.84 9.20
CA LEU A 335 12.74 -12.58 8.07
C LEU A 335 13.28 -11.14 7.98
N LEU A 336 12.85 -10.23 8.85
CA LEU A 336 13.26 -8.83 8.83
C LEU A 336 13.99 -8.41 10.10
N GLU A 337 14.61 -9.37 10.81
CA GLU A 337 15.33 -9.11 12.04
C GLU A 337 16.35 -7.98 11.79
N ASN A 338 16.27 -6.96 12.61
CA ASN A 338 17.12 -5.76 12.56
C ASN A 338 16.96 -4.89 11.30
N CYS A 339 15.81 -4.94 10.64
CA CYS A 339 15.52 -4.15 9.44
C CYS A 339 14.73 -2.87 9.74
N ILE A 340 15.06 -1.82 8.99
CA ILE A 340 14.36 -0.52 8.99
C ILE A 340 13.89 -0.24 7.56
N ARG A 341 12.68 0.30 7.42
CA ARG A 341 12.16 0.78 6.15
C ARG A 341 12.16 2.31 6.14
N VAL A 342 12.75 2.91 5.11
CA VAL A 342 12.79 4.36 4.87
C VAL A 342 12.04 4.71 3.59
N THR A 343 11.15 5.70 3.64
CA THR A 343 10.51 6.26 2.44
C THR A 343 11.50 7.10 1.66
N VAL A 344 11.45 7.04 0.34
CA VAL A 344 12.21 7.94 -0.55
C VAL A 344 11.52 9.31 -0.57
N GLY A 345 12.22 10.33 -0.07
CA GLY A 345 11.77 11.72 -0.07
C GLY A 345 12.31 12.53 -1.24
N ASN A 346 12.18 13.85 -1.15
CA ASN A 346 12.96 14.76 -2.00
C ASN A 346 14.43 14.74 -1.57
N ARG A 347 15.31 15.37 -2.37
CA ARG A 347 16.75 15.39 -2.13
C ARG A 347 17.11 15.85 -0.71
N ASN A 348 16.57 16.92 -0.22
CA ASN A 348 16.87 17.46 1.10
C ASN A 348 16.47 16.49 2.23
N MET A 349 15.33 15.81 2.09
CA MET A 349 14.89 14.78 3.05
C MET A 349 15.87 13.58 3.04
N ASN A 350 16.26 13.14 1.84
CA ASN A 350 17.16 12.01 1.67
C ASN A 350 18.57 12.31 2.23
N GLU A 351 19.10 13.52 2.02
CA GLU A 351 20.38 13.97 2.57
C GLU A 351 20.31 14.05 4.11
N LYS A 352 19.24 14.63 4.65
CA LYS A 352 19.02 14.67 6.10
C LYS A 352 18.96 13.26 6.70
N PHE A 353 18.26 12.34 6.06
CA PHE A 353 18.20 10.95 6.47
C PHE A 353 19.59 10.30 6.48
N VAL A 354 20.40 10.45 5.43
CA VAL A 354 21.76 9.87 5.34
C VAL A 354 22.66 10.40 6.45
N SER A 355 22.62 11.72 6.73
CA SER A 355 23.38 12.31 7.85
C SER A 355 22.95 11.74 9.19
N ALA A 356 21.63 11.78 9.47
CA ALA A 356 21.10 11.28 10.72
C ALA A 356 21.37 9.78 10.95
N LEU A 357 21.33 8.96 9.87
CA LEU A 357 21.65 7.53 9.98
C LEU A 357 23.11 7.30 10.35
N LYS A 358 24.07 7.99 9.71
CA LYS A 358 25.51 7.88 10.04
C LYS A 358 25.75 8.22 11.51
N GLU A 359 25.22 9.36 11.96
CA GLU A 359 25.36 9.79 13.35
C GLU A 359 24.71 8.79 14.33
N SER A 360 23.54 8.22 13.97
CA SER A 360 22.83 7.25 14.80
C SER A 360 23.53 5.90 14.91
N LEU A 361 24.40 5.58 13.96
CA LEU A 361 25.24 4.37 13.99
C LEU A 361 26.54 4.55 14.76
N GLU A 362 27.03 5.79 14.96
CA GLU A 362 28.30 6.10 15.64
C GLU A 362 28.14 6.28 17.16
N GLU A 363 26.95 6.62 17.65
CA GLU A 363 26.63 6.69 19.08
C GLU A 363 26.57 5.31 19.74
#